data_fe409b26b430aa47e378478bc4074caa
#
_entry.id   fe409b26b430aa47e378478bc4074caa
#
_cell.length_a   1.000
_cell.length_b   1.000
_cell.length_c   1.000
_cell.angle_alpha   90.00
_cell.angle_beta   90.00
_cell.angle_gamma   90.00
#
_symmetry.space_group_name_H-M   'P 1'
#
loop_
_entity.id
_entity.type
_entity.pdbx_description
1 polymer ?
#
loop_
_entity_poly.entity_id
_entity_poly.type
_entity_poly.pdbx_seq_one_letter_code
_entity_poly.pdbx_strand_id
1 'polypeptide(L)'
;MTESITEIRINDKIFKAKGTYLFGKTAKKYATNEVDEETGKKLETDGVTSIFMGLMQQDPDKLIEFWHSATSHYLKEQPSFEEIATTIEDIAAETGDLKPYFVGALRMLNEDGYYKGKLQTLWFMMKRSSQNKKGEEKEKAKESQELFVELYEEITGKPPYEIKA
;
A
#
# COMPACT_ATOMS: atom_id res chain seq x y z
N MET A 1 -21.00 0.12 -4.83
CA MET A 1 -19.75 -0.42 -5.35
C MET A 1 -18.67 0.63 -5.30
N THR A 2 -17.51 0.30 -4.75
CA THR A 2 -16.39 1.21 -4.71
C THR A 2 -15.62 1.09 -6.04
N GLU A 3 -15.45 2.20 -6.73
CA GLU A 3 -14.69 2.25 -7.97
C GLU A 3 -13.21 1.93 -7.70
N SER A 4 -12.61 1.13 -8.57
CA SER A 4 -11.21 0.70 -8.49
C SER A 4 -10.48 1.15 -9.75
N ILE A 5 -9.52 2.05 -9.59
CA ILE A 5 -8.76 2.59 -10.72
C ILE A 5 -7.34 2.05 -10.69
N THR A 6 -6.95 1.38 -11.79
CA THR A 6 -5.62 0.81 -11.99
C THR A 6 -4.92 1.30 -13.26
N GLU A 7 -5.47 2.35 -13.86
CA GLU A 7 -4.88 3.03 -15.01
C GLU A 7 -4.79 4.53 -14.73
N ILE A 8 -3.75 5.17 -15.22
CA ILE A 8 -3.57 6.61 -15.06
C ILE A 8 -3.10 7.21 -16.39
N ARG A 9 -3.64 8.36 -16.73
CA ARG A 9 -3.21 9.10 -17.92
C ARG A 9 -2.19 10.16 -17.53
N ILE A 10 -1.01 10.08 -18.13
CA ILE A 10 0.07 11.04 -17.92
C ILE A 10 0.59 11.47 -19.29
N ASN A 11 0.55 12.78 -19.58
CA ASN A 11 1.01 13.34 -20.85
C ASN A 11 0.41 12.61 -22.08
N ASP A 12 -0.90 12.42 -22.08
CA ASP A 12 -1.67 11.76 -23.15
C ASP A 12 -1.38 10.27 -23.38
N LYS A 13 -0.61 9.66 -22.48
CA LYS A 13 -0.37 8.21 -22.46
C LYS A 13 -1.07 7.57 -21.27
N ILE A 14 -1.65 6.40 -21.48
CA ILE A 14 -2.27 5.62 -20.43
C ILE A 14 -1.27 4.60 -19.89
N PHE A 15 -1.05 4.63 -18.59
CA PHE A 15 -0.17 3.67 -17.91
C PHE A 15 -1.01 2.77 -17.02
N LYS A 16 -0.74 1.47 -17.10
CA LYS A 16 -1.41 0.47 -16.26
C LYS A 16 -0.52 0.10 -15.09
N ALA A 17 -1.10 0.01 -13.90
CA ALA A 17 -0.39 -0.45 -12.73
C ALA A 17 -0.17 -1.95 -12.81
N LYS A 18 1.07 -2.40 -12.57
CA LYS A 18 1.41 -3.82 -12.50
C LYS A 18 2.32 -4.12 -11.32
N GLY A 19 2.02 -5.20 -10.62
CA GLY A 19 2.83 -5.69 -9.51
C GLY A 19 3.81 -6.75 -9.98
N THR A 20 4.86 -6.34 -10.70
CA THR A 20 5.93 -7.22 -11.16
C THR A 20 7.11 -7.16 -10.19
N TYR A 21 8.16 -7.97 -10.42
CA TYR A 21 9.39 -7.86 -9.63
C TYR A 21 10.01 -6.46 -9.73
N LEU A 22 9.77 -5.75 -10.83
CA LEU A 22 10.26 -4.39 -11.01
C LEU A 22 9.58 -3.40 -10.06
N PHE A 23 8.32 -3.68 -9.69
CA PHE A 23 7.65 -2.92 -8.63
C PHE A 23 8.48 -2.96 -7.35
N GLY A 24 8.82 -4.17 -6.88
CA GLY A 24 9.60 -4.34 -5.66
C GLY A 24 11.00 -3.73 -5.76
N LYS A 25 11.62 -3.82 -6.92
CA LYS A 25 12.94 -3.23 -7.16
C LYS A 25 12.91 -1.71 -6.98
N THR A 26 11.93 -1.05 -7.58
CA THR A 26 11.75 0.40 -7.42
C THR A 26 11.33 0.76 -6.00
N ALA A 27 10.44 -0.04 -5.42
CA ALA A 27 9.93 0.20 -4.07
C ALA A 27 11.00 0.12 -2.97
N LYS A 28 12.13 -0.52 -3.23
CA LYS A 28 13.22 -0.60 -2.24
C LYS A 28 13.67 0.75 -1.70
N LYS A 29 13.66 1.79 -2.54
CA LYS A 29 14.03 3.14 -2.09
C LYS A 29 13.00 3.76 -1.14
N TYR A 30 11.83 3.17 -1.03
CA TYR A 30 10.76 3.63 -0.13
C TYR A 30 10.70 2.82 1.16
N ALA A 31 11.66 1.93 1.38
CA ALA A 31 11.78 1.21 2.64
C ALA A 31 12.04 2.21 3.77
N THR A 32 11.47 1.92 4.94
CA THR A 32 11.62 2.79 6.11
C THR A 32 12.43 2.09 7.19
N ASN A 33 13.28 2.87 7.87
CA ASN A 33 14.05 2.43 9.00
C ASN A 33 13.69 3.32 10.19
N GLU A 34 13.02 2.75 11.18
CA GLU A 34 12.70 3.46 12.41
C GLU A 34 13.48 2.86 13.56
N VAL A 35 13.97 3.72 14.45
CA VAL A 35 14.64 3.28 15.68
C VAL A 35 13.66 3.54 16.82
N ASP A 36 13.32 2.48 17.56
CA ASP A 36 12.53 2.61 18.78
C ASP A 36 13.42 3.27 19.84
N GLU A 37 13.06 4.47 20.27
CA GLU A 37 13.83 5.26 21.23
C GLU A 37 13.94 4.58 22.60
N GLU A 38 12.94 3.78 22.97
CA GLU A 38 12.94 3.09 24.27
C GLU A 38 13.81 1.84 24.29
N THR A 39 13.80 1.05 23.21
CA THR A 39 14.50 -0.25 23.17
C THR A 39 15.75 -0.24 22.32
N GLY A 40 15.96 0.79 21.51
CA GLY A 40 17.08 0.86 20.56
C GLY A 40 16.95 -0.10 19.38
N LYS A 41 15.84 -0.81 19.27
CA LYS A 41 15.61 -1.74 18.17
C LYS A 41 15.31 -0.99 16.88
N LYS A 42 15.93 -1.41 15.79
CA LYS A 42 15.65 -0.92 14.46
C LYS A 42 14.45 -1.67 13.90
N LEU A 43 13.41 -0.92 13.52
CA LEU A 43 12.26 -1.46 12.80
C LEU A 43 12.48 -1.17 11.33
N GLU A 44 12.78 -2.21 10.57
CA GLU A 44 12.92 -2.11 9.12
C GLU A 44 11.63 -2.55 8.47
N THR A 45 11.06 -1.68 7.63
CA THR A 45 9.89 -2.00 6.83
C THR A 45 10.29 -1.93 5.36
N ASP A 46 10.14 -3.04 4.64
CA ASP A 46 10.47 -3.04 3.21
C ASP A 46 9.57 -2.10 2.42
N GLY A 47 10.00 -1.74 1.21
CA GLY A 47 9.31 -0.74 0.41
C GLY A 47 7.88 -1.11 0.04
N VAL A 48 7.63 -2.36 -0.31
CA VAL A 48 6.28 -2.83 -0.66
C VAL A 48 5.34 -2.70 0.53
N THR A 49 5.79 -3.16 1.69
CA THR A 49 5.01 -3.08 2.94
C THR A 49 4.78 -1.62 3.35
N SER A 50 5.80 -0.77 3.26
CA SER A 50 5.70 0.66 3.56
C SER A 50 4.64 1.33 2.69
N ILE A 51 4.67 1.07 1.38
CA ILE A 51 3.68 1.61 0.45
C ILE A 51 2.28 1.10 0.82
N PHE A 52 2.13 -0.19 1.05
CA PHE A 52 0.84 -0.80 1.37
C PHE A 52 0.22 -0.20 2.64
N MET A 53 1.02 -0.06 3.70
CA MET A 53 0.57 0.51 4.97
C MET A 53 0.13 1.98 4.81
N GLY A 54 0.88 2.76 4.03
CA GLY A 54 0.53 4.15 3.75
C GLY A 54 -0.72 4.30 2.89
N LEU A 55 -0.93 3.37 1.95
CA LEU A 55 -2.15 3.36 1.14
C LEU A 55 -3.40 3.13 2.00
N MET A 56 -3.32 2.29 3.02
CA MET A 56 -4.43 2.07 3.95
C MET A 56 -4.75 3.32 4.78
N GLN A 57 -3.77 4.18 4.97
CA GLN A 57 -3.97 5.45 5.67
C GLN A 57 -4.37 6.58 4.71
N GLN A 58 -4.59 6.25 3.43
CA GLN A 58 -4.90 7.20 2.37
C GLN A 58 -3.88 8.35 2.28
N ASP A 59 -2.61 8.00 2.44
CA ASP A 59 -1.51 8.94 2.30
C ASP A 59 -1.23 9.18 0.80
N PRO A 60 -1.42 10.40 0.29
CA PRO A 60 -1.21 10.67 -1.14
C PRO A 60 0.24 10.51 -1.56
N ASP A 61 1.20 10.74 -0.68
CA ASP A 61 2.62 10.51 -0.99
C ASP A 61 2.88 9.03 -1.27
N LYS A 62 2.22 8.15 -0.52
CA LYS A 62 2.32 6.70 -0.75
C LYS A 62 1.64 6.28 -2.05
N LEU A 63 0.62 6.99 -2.47
CA LEU A 63 -0.01 6.76 -3.77
C LEU A 63 0.95 7.12 -4.91
N ILE A 64 1.71 8.19 -4.77
CA ILE A 64 2.75 8.57 -5.74
C ILE A 64 3.83 7.49 -5.81
N GLU A 65 4.33 7.05 -4.65
CA GLU A 65 5.32 5.97 -4.56
C GLU A 65 4.79 4.67 -5.19
N PHE A 66 3.51 4.36 -4.96
CA PHE A 66 2.85 3.21 -5.57
C PHE A 66 2.90 3.31 -7.10
N TRP A 67 2.46 4.42 -7.67
CA TRP A 67 2.42 4.59 -9.12
C TRP A 67 3.81 4.59 -9.74
N HIS A 68 4.79 5.16 -9.05
CA HIS A 68 6.17 5.11 -9.50
C HIS A 68 6.67 3.66 -9.59
N SER A 69 6.37 2.87 -8.58
CA SER A 69 6.73 1.44 -8.56
C SER A 69 5.91 0.63 -9.56
N ALA A 70 4.60 0.91 -9.67
CA ALA A 70 3.66 0.15 -10.50
C ALA A 70 3.84 0.40 -12.00
N THR A 71 4.58 1.43 -12.38
CA THR A 71 4.90 1.75 -13.79
C THR A 71 6.32 1.38 -14.18
N SER A 72 7.08 0.76 -13.28
CA SER A 72 8.48 0.37 -13.53
C SER A 72 8.63 -0.59 -14.72
N HIS A 73 7.61 -1.38 -15.02
CA HIS A 73 7.63 -2.32 -16.15
C HIS A 73 7.65 -1.64 -17.51
N TYR A 74 7.39 -0.33 -17.58
CA TYR A 74 7.51 0.43 -18.82
C TYR A 74 8.96 0.78 -19.17
N LEU A 75 9.88 0.52 -18.25
CA LEU A 75 11.32 0.72 -18.45
C LEU A 75 11.66 2.18 -18.84
N LYS A 76 12.22 2.41 -20.00
CA LYS A 76 12.61 3.75 -20.46
C LYS A 76 11.44 4.69 -20.67
N GLU A 77 10.23 4.14 -20.90
CA GLU A 77 9.01 4.93 -21.09
C GLU A 77 8.28 5.20 -19.79
N GLN A 78 8.84 4.76 -18.67
CA GLN A 78 8.25 5.00 -17.36
C GLN A 78 8.13 6.51 -17.11
N PRO A 79 6.96 6.98 -16.62
CA PRO A 79 6.84 8.39 -16.23
C PRO A 79 7.75 8.67 -15.02
N SER A 80 8.23 9.91 -14.93
CA SER A 80 9.07 10.32 -13.81
C SER A 80 8.23 10.46 -12.54
N PHE A 81 8.90 10.45 -11.40
CA PHE A 81 8.25 10.68 -10.11
C PHE A 81 7.47 12.00 -10.12
N GLU A 82 8.07 13.08 -10.64
CA GLU A 82 7.45 14.41 -10.70
C GLU A 82 6.23 14.44 -11.62
N GLU A 83 6.28 13.74 -12.75
CA GLU A 83 5.13 13.64 -13.64
C GLU A 83 3.97 12.92 -12.97
N ILE A 84 4.26 11.85 -12.24
CA ILE A 84 3.26 11.10 -11.46
C ILE A 84 2.68 12.00 -10.37
N ALA A 85 3.55 12.66 -9.60
CA ALA A 85 3.14 13.53 -8.50
C ALA A 85 2.21 14.64 -8.98
N THR A 86 2.60 15.33 -10.05
CA THR A 86 1.79 16.41 -10.64
C THR A 86 0.43 15.87 -11.12
N THR A 87 0.43 14.71 -11.76
CA THR A 87 -0.81 14.09 -12.26
C THR A 87 -1.76 13.77 -11.11
N ILE A 88 -1.25 13.22 -10.01
CA ILE A 88 -2.08 12.88 -8.84
C ILE A 88 -2.62 14.15 -8.18
N GLU A 89 -1.80 15.20 -8.07
CA GLU A 89 -2.28 16.50 -7.58
C GLU A 89 -3.41 17.05 -8.44
N ASP A 90 -3.26 16.98 -9.77
CA ASP A 90 -4.27 17.47 -10.71
C ASP A 90 -5.58 16.65 -10.59
N ILE A 91 -5.49 15.34 -10.46
CA ILE A 91 -6.66 14.48 -10.25
C ILE A 91 -7.38 14.86 -8.97
N ALA A 92 -6.63 15.06 -7.89
CA ALA A 92 -7.20 15.47 -6.60
C ALA A 92 -7.91 16.82 -6.70
N ALA A 93 -7.32 17.77 -7.41
CA ALA A 93 -7.90 19.10 -7.61
C ALA A 93 -9.17 19.04 -8.47
N GLU A 94 -9.20 18.21 -9.51
CA GLU A 94 -10.34 18.10 -10.44
C GLU A 94 -11.50 17.30 -9.86
N THR A 95 -11.19 16.17 -9.20
CA THR A 95 -12.23 15.23 -8.73
C THR A 95 -12.59 15.41 -7.26
N GLY A 96 -11.69 15.99 -6.48
CA GLY A 96 -11.85 16.14 -5.03
C GLY A 96 -11.74 14.81 -4.27
N ASP A 97 -11.38 13.72 -4.95
CA ASP A 97 -11.36 12.40 -4.32
C ASP A 97 -10.33 11.47 -4.98
N LEU A 98 -9.39 11.00 -4.19
CA LEU A 98 -8.39 10.01 -4.63
C LEU A 98 -8.76 8.59 -4.23
N LYS A 99 -9.89 8.39 -3.54
CA LYS A 99 -10.28 7.08 -3.00
C LYS A 99 -10.28 5.96 -4.05
N PRO A 100 -10.82 6.14 -5.27
CA PRO A 100 -10.78 5.08 -6.28
C PRO A 100 -9.37 4.60 -6.62
N TYR A 101 -8.39 5.49 -6.55
CA TYR A 101 -6.97 5.15 -6.79
C TYR A 101 -6.38 4.34 -5.64
N PHE A 102 -6.74 4.68 -4.40
CA PHE A 102 -6.33 3.88 -3.23
C PHE A 102 -6.96 2.49 -3.27
N VAL A 103 -8.23 2.38 -3.67
CA VAL A 103 -8.90 1.08 -3.82
C VAL A 103 -8.15 0.20 -4.83
N GLY A 104 -7.86 0.75 -6.01
CA GLY A 104 -7.16 0.02 -7.06
C GLY A 104 -5.78 -0.45 -6.62
N ALA A 105 -5.03 0.43 -5.98
CA ALA A 105 -3.68 0.14 -5.49
C ALA A 105 -3.69 -0.97 -4.44
N LEU A 106 -4.55 -0.84 -3.44
CA LEU A 106 -4.66 -1.82 -2.34
C LEU A 106 -5.08 -3.20 -2.86
N ARG A 107 -6.09 -3.25 -3.71
CA ARG A 107 -6.58 -4.50 -4.25
C ARG A 107 -5.54 -5.17 -5.15
N MET A 108 -4.85 -4.38 -5.98
CA MET A 108 -3.81 -4.92 -6.84
C MET A 108 -2.71 -5.61 -6.02
N LEU A 109 -2.24 -4.97 -4.95
CA LEU A 109 -1.17 -5.54 -4.13
C LEU A 109 -1.65 -6.73 -3.30
N ASN A 110 -2.84 -6.63 -2.73
CA ASN A 110 -3.35 -7.64 -1.79
C ASN A 110 -4.04 -8.84 -2.46
N GLU A 111 -4.65 -8.64 -3.63
CA GLU A 111 -5.46 -9.67 -4.27
C GLU A 111 -4.83 -10.28 -5.52
N ASP A 112 -4.01 -9.51 -6.24
CA ASP A 112 -3.49 -9.93 -7.53
C ASP A 112 -2.04 -10.45 -7.47
N GLY A 113 -1.88 -11.68 -7.91
CA GLY A 113 -0.64 -12.26 -8.38
C GLY A 113 0.58 -12.16 -7.47
N TYR A 114 1.55 -11.39 -7.88
CA TYR A 114 2.93 -11.47 -7.40
C TYR A 114 3.12 -11.17 -5.92
N TYR A 115 2.40 -10.16 -5.38
CA TYR A 115 2.56 -9.73 -3.99
C TYR A 115 1.47 -10.27 -3.06
N LYS A 116 0.48 -10.97 -3.59
CA LYS A 116 -0.61 -11.52 -2.78
C LYS A 116 -0.11 -12.35 -1.60
N GLY A 117 0.78 -13.31 -1.86
CA GLY A 117 1.32 -14.17 -0.81
C GLY A 117 2.06 -13.39 0.28
N LYS A 118 2.88 -12.42 -0.14
CA LYS A 118 3.61 -11.55 0.78
C LYS A 118 2.66 -10.77 1.70
N LEU A 119 1.62 -10.19 1.15
CA LEU A 119 0.70 -9.36 1.95
C LEU A 119 -0.25 -10.19 2.79
N GLN A 120 -0.70 -11.35 2.30
CA GLN A 120 -1.46 -12.28 3.13
C GLN A 120 -0.63 -12.76 4.32
N THR A 121 0.66 -13.00 4.11
CA THR A 121 1.59 -13.34 5.20
C THR A 121 1.73 -12.18 6.18
N LEU A 122 1.79 -10.94 5.70
CA LEU A 122 1.84 -9.76 6.56
C LEU A 122 0.62 -9.71 7.49
N TRP A 123 -0.58 -9.90 6.96
CA TRP A 123 -1.81 -9.95 7.76
C TRP A 123 -1.75 -11.04 8.83
N PHE A 124 -1.31 -12.22 8.44
CA PHE A 124 -1.15 -13.36 9.36
C PHE A 124 -0.15 -13.03 10.49
N MET A 125 0.99 -12.47 10.14
CA MET A 125 2.03 -12.12 11.12
C MET A 125 1.56 -11.04 12.09
N MET A 126 0.83 -10.04 11.60
CA MET A 126 0.26 -8.99 12.45
C MET A 126 -0.71 -9.58 13.47
N LYS A 127 -1.60 -10.48 13.02
CA LYS A 127 -2.56 -11.14 13.90
C LYS A 127 -1.85 -12.00 14.94
N ARG A 128 -0.87 -12.79 14.50
CA ARG A 128 -0.11 -13.67 15.40
C ARG A 128 0.72 -12.87 16.41
N SER A 129 1.34 -11.80 15.98
CA SER A 129 2.12 -10.92 16.87
C SER A 129 1.23 -10.37 17.99
N SER A 130 0.00 -9.95 17.67
CA SER A 130 -0.91 -9.43 18.67
C SER A 130 -1.31 -10.50 19.70
N GLN A 131 -1.45 -11.75 19.27
CA GLN A 131 -1.82 -12.87 20.14
C GLN A 131 -0.69 -13.29 21.07
N ASN A 132 0.56 -13.10 20.67
CA ASN A 132 1.74 -13.53 21.44
C ASN A 132 2.22 -12.53 22.47
N LYS A 133 1.70 -11.31 22.47
CA LYS A 133 2.03 -10.29 23.46
C LYS A 133 1.16 -10.43 24.69
N LYS A 134 1.61 -9.86 25.82
CA LYS A 134 0.88 -9.93 27.10
C LYS A 134 0.56 -8.52 27.62
N GLY A 135 -0.53 -8.41 28.39
CA GLY A 135 -0.92 -7.19 29.09
C GLY A 135 -1.32 -6.06 28.15
N GLU A 136 -0.90 -4.84 28.48
CA GLU A 136 -1.22 -3.65 27.70
C GLU A 136 -0.67 -3.70 26.26
N GLU A 137 0.50 -4.33 26.08
CA GLU A 137 1.10 -4.49 24.75
C GLU A 137 0.23 -5.36 23.83
N LYS A 138 -0.40 -6.39 24.41
CA LYS A 138 -1.33 -7.25 23.67
C LYS A 138 -2.56 -6.47 23.22
N GLU A 139 -3.13 -5.65 24.10
CA GLU A 139 -4.30 -4.83 23.78
C GLU A 139 -3.97 -3.82 22.68
N LYS A 140 -2.84 -3.12 22.77
CA LYS A 140 -2.40 -2.16 21.75
C LYS A 140 -2.13 -2.81 20.41
N ALA A 141 -1.47 -3.97 20.40
CA ALA A 141 -1.18 -4.68 19.17
C ALA A 141 -2.45 -5.22 18.51
N LYS A 142 -3.40 -5.68 19.32
CA LYS A 142 -4.72 -6.14 18.85
C LYS A 142 -5.50 -5.00 18.24
N GLU A 143 -5.57 -3.86 18.91
CA GLU A 143 -6.25 -2.66 18.42
C GLU A 143 -5.63 -2.17 17.10
N SER A 144 -4.31 -2.16 17.01
CA SER A 144 -3.61 -1.75 15.79
C SER A 144 -3.91 -2.70 14.63
N GLN A 145 -3.89 -4.00 14.86
CA GLN A 145 -4.19 -5.00 13.85
C GLN A 145 -5.64 -4.88 13.38
N GLU A 146 -6.58 -4.73 14.31
CA GLU A 146 -8.00 -4.55 14.00
C GLU A 146 -8.23 -3.25 13.21
N LEU A 147 -7.52 -2.18 13.57
CA LEU A 147 -7.60 -0.91 12.86
C LEU A 147 -7.20 -1.04 11.38
N PHE A 148 -6.10 -1.74 11.10
CA PHE A 148 -5.67 -1.94 9.72
C PHE A 148 -6.66 -2.78 8.92
N VAL A 149 -7.26 -3.80 9.54
CA VAL A 149 -8.33 -4.58 8.91
C VAL A 149 -9.53 -3.70 8.58
N GLU A 150 -9.96 -2.87 9.53
CA GLU A 150 -11.08 -1.93 9.34
C GLU A 150 -10.78 -0.90 8.24
N LEU A 151 -9.58 -0.35 8.22
CA LEU A 151 -9.17 0.62 7.20
C LEU A 151 -9.21 0.00 5.79
N TYR A 152 -8.67 -1.21 5.65
CA TYR A 152 -8.70 -1.91 4.37
C TYR A 152 -10.14 -2.16 3.91
N GLU A 153 -10.97 -2.66 4.82
CA GLU A 153 -12.37 -2.98 4.53
C GLU A 153 -13.19 -1.73 4.21
N GLU A 154 -12.97 -0.64 4.93
CA GLU A 154 -13.66 0.63 4.67
C GLU A 154 -13.30 1.20 3.29
N ILE A 155 -12.02 1.15 2.92
CA ILE A 155 -11.56 1.67 1.63
C ILE A 155 -12.01 0.79 0.48
N THR A 156 -11.79 -0.52 0.57
CA THR A 156 -12.00 -1.46 -0.54
C THR A 156 -13.37 -2.11 -0.58
N GLY A 157 -14.11 -2.07 0.51
CA GLY A 157 -15.40 -2.74 0.64
C GLY A 157 -15.31 -4.24 0.87
N LYS A 158 -14.11 -4.77 1.06
CA LYS A 158 -13.87 -6.20 1.27
C LYS A 158 -12.88 -6.42 2.41
N PRO A 159 -12.98 -7.54 3.15
CA PRO A 159 -11.96 -7.87 4.14
C PRO A 159 -10.62 -8.17 3.44
N PRO A 160 -9.48 -7.93 4.13
CA PRO A 160 -8.15 -8.14 3.50
C PRO A 160 -7.81 -9.62 3.29
N TYR A 161 -8.48 -10.53 3.96
CA TYR A 161 -8.30 -11.97 3.84
C TYR A 161 -9.61 -12.68 4.13
N GLU A 162 -9.70 -13.94 3.72
CA GLU A 162 -10.88 -14.75 3.99
C GLU A 162 -10.95 -15.09 5.48
N ILE A 163 -12.08 -14.76 6.09
CA ILE A 163 -12.35 -15.14 7.48
C ILE A 163 -12.98 -16.53 7.44
N LYS A 164 -12.20 -17.54 7.83
CA LYS A 164 -12.74 -18.89 7.96
C LYS A 164 -13.65 -18.93 9.19
N ALA A 165 -14.89 -19.22 8.92
CA ALA A 165 -15.86 -19.41 9.99
C ALA A 165 -15.51 -20.66 10.83
#